data_c610aa505de827b43c83fc13f8fbf391
#
_entry.id   c610aa505de827b43c83fc13f8fbf391
#
_cell.length_a   1.000
_cell.length_b   1.000
_cell.length_c   1.000
_cell.angle_alpha   90.00
_cell.angle_beta   90.00
_cell.angle_gamma   90.00
#
_symmetry.space_group_name_H-M   'P 1'
#
loop_
_entity.id
_entity.type
_entity.pdbx_description
1 polymer ?
#
loop_
_entity_poly.entity_id
_entity_poly.type
_entity_poly.pdbx_seq_one_letter_code
_entity_poly.pdbx_strand_id
1 'polypeptide(L)'
;MAKTINISDAEWEVMHVLWSASAAMSASQVIDALAGRKSWSPRTVKTLLNRLATKGALGFEAIGKTYWYRPRVARDACAKREGRSFLARVFGGDGGAMLVHFVKNTPLTPREVAELKRILDGKEKRP
;
A
#
# COMPACT_ATOMS: atom_id res chain seq x y z
N MET A 1 -20.20 -4.04 9.35
CA MET A 1 -19.53 -4.59 8.17
C MET A 1 -18.38 -3.70 7.76
N ALA A 2 -17.22 -4.27 7.60
CA ALA A 2 -16.06 -3.51 7.12
C ALA A 2 -16.28 -3.13 5.66
N LYS A 3 -16.18 -1.85 5.36
CA LYS A 3 -16.25 -1.37 3.99
C LYS A 3 -15.01 -1.81 3.23
N THR A 4 -15.21 -2.29 2.03
CA THR A 4 -14.10 -2.54 1.11
C THR A 4 -13.62 -1.21 0.57
N ILE A 5 -12.37 -0.87 0.86
CA ILE A 5 -11.77 0.37 0.36
C ILE A 5 -10.95 0.04 -0.88
N ASN A 6 -11.34 0.62 -2.00
CA ASN A 6 -10.65 0.42 -3.26
C ASN A 6 -9.67 1.59 -3.47
N ILE A 7 -8.39 1.27 -3.45
CA ILE A 7 -7.30 2.26 -3.59
C ILE A 7 -6.77 2.20 -5.02
N SER A 8 -6.84 3.31 -5.74
CA SER A 8 -6.31 3.40 -7.10
C SER A 8 -4.77 3.44 -7.10
N ASP A 9 -4.16 3.20 -8.26
CA ASP A 9 -2.69 3.22 -8.36
C ASP A 9 -2.10 4.55 -7.90
N ALA A 10 -2.72 5.67 -8.28
CA ALA A 10 -2.27 6.98 -7.85
C ALA A 10 -2.44 7.17 -6.34
N GLU A 11 -3.55 6.68 -5.80
CA GLU A 11 -3.81 6.74 -4.36
C GLU A 11 -2.83 5.88 -3.55
N TRP A 12 -2.38 4.75 -4.12
CA TRP A 12 -1.35 3.93 -3.48
C TRP A 12 -0.07 4.72 -3.23
N GLU A 13 0.33 5.58 -4.18
CA GLU A 13 1.52 6.41 -4.02
C GLU A 13 1.40 7.36 -2.83
N VAL A 14 0.23 7.96 -2.64
CA VAL A 14 -0.05 8.83 -1.50
C VAL A 14 -0.02 8.03 -0.20
N MET A 15 -0.67 6.86 -0.19
CA MET A 15 -0.71 6.02 1.00
C MET A 15 0.69 5.55 1.42
N HIS A 16 1.56 5.21 0.45
CA HIS A 16 2.94 4.81 0.76
C HIS A 16 3.68 5.91 1.51
N VAL A 17 3.50 7.16 1.11
CA VAL A 17 4.12 8.29 1.81
C VAL A 17 3.64 8.36 3.25
N LEU A 18 2.34 8.25 3.45
CA LEU A 18 1.74 8.38 4.78
C LEU A 18 2.06 7.19 5.68
N TRP A 19 2.07 5.97 5.12
CA TRP A 19 2.47 4.78 5.90
C TRP A 19 3.95 4.82 6.30
N SER A 20 4.79 5.47 5.51
CA SER A 20 6.22 5.59 5.82
C SER A 20 6.51 6.67 6.86
N ALA A 21 5.56 7.54 7.13
CA ALA A 21 5.72 8.63 8.10
C ALA A 21 5.46 8.12 9.51
N SER A 22 6.19 8.67 10.47
CA SER A 22 6.01 8.32 11.89
C SER A 22 4.90 9.13 12.57
N ALA A 23 4.34 10.13 11.88
CA ALA A 23 3.30 11.02 12.40
C ALA A 23 2.41 11.51 11.27
N ALA A 24 1.30 12.14 11.62
CA ALA A 24 0.41 12.74 10.66
C ALA A 24 1.14 13.77 9.79
N MET A 25 0.72 13.92 8.54
CA MET A 25 1.34 14.82 7.58
C MET A 25 0.32 15.82 7.04
N SER A 26 0.78 17.02 6.80
CA SER A 26 -0.03 18.03 6.10
C SER A 26 0.01 17.76 4.59
N ALA A 27 -0.94 18.35 3.84
CA ALA A 27 -0.92 18.24 2.39
C ALA A 27 0.39 18.74 1.80
N SER A 28 0.92 19.84 2.33
CA SER A 28 2.20 20.41 1.88
C SER A 28 3.35 19.41 2.03
N GLN A 29 3.40 18.72 3.16
CA GLN A 29 4.43 17.69 3.40
C GLN A 29 4.31 16.52 2.43
N VAL A 30 3.08 16.08 2.14
CA VAL A 30 2.84 15.00 1.19
C VAL A 30 3.26 15.42 -0.22
N ILE A 31 2.92 16.66 -0.61
CA ILE A 31 3.30 17.21 -1.91
C ILE A 31 4.83 17.21 -2.04
N ASP A 32 5.53 17.68 -1.01
CA ASP A 32 6.99 17.73 -1.01
C ASP A 32 7.59 16.32 -1.12
N ALA A 33 7.03 15.36 -0.40
CA ALA A 33 7.51 13.97 -0.44
C ALA A 33 7.33 13.33 -1.83
N LEU A 34 6.31 13.72 -2.57
CA LEU A 34 6.04 13.17 -3.89
C LEU A 34 6.72 13.94 -5.03
N ALA A 35 7.20 15.15 -4.76
CA ALA A 35 7.75 16.03 -5.79
C ALA A 35 8.92 15.43 -6.56
N GLY A 36 9.73 14.60 -5.92
CA GLY A 36 10.89 13.96 -6.56
C GLY A 36 10.55 12.68 -7.31
N ARG A 37 9.34 12.16 -7.16
CA ARG A 37 8.94 10.87 -7.74
C ARG A 37 7.82 10.96 -8.76
N LYS A 38 6.98 11.98 -8.63
CA LYS A 38 5.84 12.18 -9.51
C LYS A 38 5.81 13.62 -9.99
N SER A 39 5.37 13.82 -11.22
CA SER A 39 5.21 15.15 -11.79
C SER A 39 3.82 15.73 -11.51
N TRP A 40 3.18 15.29 -10.45
CA TRP A 40 1.83 15.75 -10.10
C TRP A 40 1.84 17.16 -9.56
N SER A 41 0.81 17.93 -9.93
CA SER A 41 0.60 19.26 -9.36
C SER A 41 0.15 19.14 -7.91
N PRO A 42 0.34 20.20 -7.10
CA PRO A 42 -0.22 20.25 -5.75
C PRO A 42 -1.73 19.95 -5.72
N ARG A 43 -2.45 20.43 -6.72
CA ARG A 43 -3.90 20.21 -6.82
C ARG A 43 -4.24 18.73 -6.97
N THR A 44 -3.45 17.99 -7.78
CA THR A 44 -3.63 16.56 -7.95
C THR A 44 -3.45 15.82 -6.63
N VAL A 45 -2.40 16.16 -5.87
CA VAL A 45 -2.13 15.52 -4.58
C VAL A 45 -3.27 15.79 -3.59
N LYS A 46 -3.74 17.03 -3.54
CA LYS A 46 -4.88 17.39 -2.67
C LYS A 46 -6.15 16.64 -3.03
N THR A 47 -6.40 16.46 -4.33
CA THR A 47 -7.55 15.68 -4.80
C THR A 47 -7.45 14.22 -4.33
N LEU A 48 -6.26 13.63 -4.43
CA LEU A 48 -6.04 12.26 -3.99
C LEU A 48 -6.22 12.11 -2.49
N LEU A 49 -5.69 13.05 -1.71
CA LEU A 49 -5.87 13.07 -0.25
C LEU A 49 -7.36 13.15 0.11
N ASN A 50 -8.09 14.02 -0.56
CA ASN A 50 -9.51 14.19 -0.32
C ASN A 50 -10.30 12.92 -0.65
N ARG A 51 -9.98 12.28 -1.75
CA ARG A 51 -10.62 11.02 -2.13
C ARG A 51 -10.35 9.92 -1.11
N LEU A 52 -9.11 9.81 -0.64
CA LEU A 52 -8.74 8.81 0.37
C LEU A 52 -9.45 9.07 1.69
N ALA A 53 -9.59 10.34 2.09
CA ALA A 53 -10.33 10.69 3.28
C ALA A 53 -11.80 10.34 3.15
N THR A 54 -12.39 10.63 2.00
CA THR A 54 -13.80 10.30 1.71
C THR A 54 -14.04 8.79 1.72
N LYS A 55 -13.10 8.02 1.21
CA LYS A 55 -13.16 6.55 1.22
C LYS A 55 -12.99 5.95 2.62
N GLY A 56 -12.50 6.71 3.56
CA GLY A 56 -12.20 6.22 4.91
C GLY A 56 -10.81 5.62 5.07
N ALA A 57 -9.94 5.75 4.07
CA ALA A 57 -8.56 5.26 4.15
C ALA A 57 -7.67 6.18 4.96
N LEU A 58 -8.00 7.48 4.97
CA LEU A 58 -7.29 8.49 5.76
C LEU A 58 -8.25 9.16 6.73
N GLY A 59 -7.74 9.44 7.94
CA GLY A 59 -8.37 10.37 8.85
C GLY A 59 -7.65 11.70 8.75
N PHE A 60 -8.29 12.76 9.19
CA PHE A 60 -7.64 14.05 9.25
C PHE A 60 -8.13 14.85 10.46
N GLU A 61 -7.29 15.76 10.89
CA GLU A 61 -7.57 16.66 11.99
C GLU A 61 -7.16 18.06 11.57
N ALA A 62 -8.07 19.02 11.77
CA ALA A 62 -7.77 20.42 11.48
C ALA A 62 -7.10 21.05 12.69
N ILE A 63 -5.91 21.60 12.49
CA ILE A 63 -5.21 22.38 13.52
C ILE A 63 -4.94 23.74 12.90
N GLY A 64 -5.67 24.76 13.37
CA GLY A 64 -5.68 26.06 12.72
C GLY A 64 -6.28 25.95 11.33
N LYS A 65 -5.54 26.38 10.31
CA LYS A 65 -5.97 26.31 8.91
C LYS A 65 -5.37 25.12 8.17
N THR A 66 -4.69 24.22 8.88
CA THR A 66 -3.98 23.10 8.29
C THR A 66 -4.64 21.78 8.68
N TYR A 67 -4.88 20.94 7.68
CA TYR A 67 -5.33 19.56 7.90
C TYR A 67 -4.11 18.67 8.00
N TRP A 68 -4.14 17.76 8.99
CA TRP A 68 -3.11 16.77 9.23
C TRP A 68 -3.72 15.41 9.00
N TYR A 69 -3.15 14.66 8.05
CA TYR A 69 -3.69 13.37 7.59
C TYR A 69 -2.92 12.22 8.22
N ARG A 70 -3.62 11.16 8.51
CA ARG A 70 -3.03 9.91 9.00
C ARG A 70 -3.78 8.71 8.43
N PRO A 71 -3.09 7.57 8.21
CA PRO A 71 -3.78 6.36 7.74
C PRO A 71 -4.77 5.86 8.78
N ARG A 72 -5.93 5.43 8.31
CA ARG A 72 -6.94 4.74 9.13
C ARG A 72 -6.99 3.26 8.82
N VAL A 73 -6.27 2.80 7.79
CA VAL A 73 -6.20 1.40 7.39
C VAL A 73 -4.76 0.95 7.43
N ALA A 74 -4.55 -0.29 7.82
CA ALA A 74 -3.20 -0.85 7.89
C ALA A 74 -2.68 -1.19 6.49
N ARG A 75 -1.41 -0.94 6.26
CA ARG A 75 -0.74 -1.28 5.00
C ARG A 75 -0.90 -2.75 4.67
N ASP A 76 -0.65 -3.64 5.65
CA ASP A 76 -0.71 -5.09 5.43
C ASP A 76 -2.11 -5.55 5.03
N ALA A 77 -3.15 -4.98 5.63
CA ALA A 77 -4.53 -5.33 5.28
C ALA A 77 -4.86 -4.93 3.84
N CYS A 78 -4.41 -3.75 3.42
CA CYS A 78 -4.60 -3.27 2.05
C CYS A 78 -3.81 -4.11 1.05
N ALA A 79 -2.55 -4.43 1.37
CA ALA A 79 -1.69 -5.26 0.53
C ALA A 79 -2.28 -6.66 0.36
N LYS A 80 -2.79 -7.24 1.43
CA LYS A 80 -3.40 -8.55 1.41
C LYS A 80 -4.61 -8.59 0.47
N ARG A 81 -5.47 -7.58 0.56
CA ARG A 81 -6.63 -7.49 -0.30
C ARG A 81 -6.24 -7.31 -1.77
N GLU A 82 -5.29 -6.42 -2.04
CA GLU A 82 -4.81 -6.19 -3.39
C GLU A 82 -4.19 -7.45 -3.97
N GLY A 83 -3.42 -8.17 -3.17
CA GLY A 83 -2.82 -9.44 -3.58
C GLY A 83 -3.87 -10.48 -3.94
N ARG A 84 -4.95 -10.57 -3.17
CA ARG A 84 -6.05 -11.51 -3.45
C ARG A 84 -6.76 -11.16 -4.76
N SER A 85 -7.01 -9.86 -4.98
CA SER A 85 -7.64 -9.40 -6.21
C SER A 85 -6.77 -9.70 -7.43
N PHE A 86 -5.48 -9.43 -7.32
CA PHE A 86 -4.51 -9.71 -8.37
C PHE A 86 -4.42 -11.20 -8.66
N LEU A 87 -4.35 -12.02 -7.62
CA LEU A 87 -4.32 -13.47 -7.72
C LEU A 87 -5.53 -14.00 -8.52
N ALA A 88 -6.72 -13.50 -8.18
CA ALA A 88 -7.94 -13.93 -8.84
C ALA A 88 -7.96 -13.48 -10.31
N ARG A 89 -7.60 -12.23 -10.59
CA ARG A 89 -7.68 -11.66 -11.94
C ARG A 89 -6.61 -12.18 -12.89
N VAL A 90 -5.39 -12.29 -12.42
CA VAL A 90 -4.24 -12.57 -13.29
C VAL A 90 -3.88 -14.05 -13.31
N PHE A 91 -3.97 -14.70 -12.16
CA PHE A 91 -3.57 -16.11 -12.01
C PHE A 91 -4.73 -17.05 -11.77
N GLY A 92 -5.96 -16.59 -11.96
CA GLY A 92 -7.16 -17.43 -11.84
C GLY A 92 -7.29 -18.14 -10.49
N GLY A 93 -6.74 -17.55 -9.44
CA GLY A 93 -6.78 -18.12 -8.10
C GLY A 93 -5.63 -19.07 -7.79
N ASP A 94 -4.73 -19.31 -8.72
CA ASP A 94 -3.59 -20.22 -8.52
C ASP A 94 -2.44 -19.52 -7.81
N GLY A 95 -2.46 -19.58 -6.48
CA GLY A 95 -1.45 -18.94 -5.63
C GLY A 95 -0.06 -19.49 -5.83
N GLY A 96 0.05 -20.80 -6.04
CA GLY A 96 1.33 -21.45 -6.30
C GLY A 96 1.99 -20.93 -7.56
N ALA A 97 1.20 -20.82 -8.65
CA ALA A 97 1.71 -20.30 -9.92
C ALA A 97 2.17 -18.86 -9.80
N MET A 98 1.39 -18.03 -9.07
CA MET A 98 1.76 -16.64 -8.83
C MET A 98 3.09 -16.52 -8.10
N LEU A 99 3.26 -17.26 -7.02
CA LEU A 99 4.49 -17.21 -6.22
C LEU A 99 5.70 -17.72 -7.02
N VAL A 100 5.55 -18.80 -7.75
CA VAL A 100 6.62 -19.31 -8.59
C VAL A 100 7.03 -18.27 -9.63
N HIS A 101 6.05 -17.64 -10.27
CA HIS A 101 6.32 -16.62 -11.28
C HIS A 101 7.13 -15.46 -10.70
N PHE A 102 6.71 -14.93 -9.55
CA PHE A 102 7.41 -13.80 -8.95
C PHE A 102 8.79 -14.16 -8.42
N VAL A 103 8.94 -15.32 -7.84
CA VAL A 103 10.26 -15.76 -7.35
C VAL A 103 11.25 -15.92 -8.52
N LYS A 104 10.80 -16.49 -9.64
CA LYS A 104 11.66 -16.67 -10.82
C LYS A 104 12.06 -15.35 -11.45
N ASN A 105 11.22 -14.34 -11.40
CA ASN A 105 11.40 -13.09 -12.13
C ASN A 105 11.78 -11.91 -11.28
N THR A 106 12.09 -12.12 -10.00
CA THR A 106 12.45 -11.05 -9.07
C THR A 106 13.84 -11.28 -8.52
N PRO A 107 14.74 -10.28 -8.61
CA PRO A 107 16.04 -10.39 -7.94
C PRO A 107 15.84 -10.45 -6.44
N LEU A 108 16.49 -11.43 -5.80
CA LEU A 108 16.39 -11.63 -4.36
C LEU A 108 17.77 -11.62 -3.73
N THR A 109 17.89 -10.99 -2.56
CA THR A 109 19.11 -11.04 -1.78
C THR A 109 19.23 -12.42 -1.11
N PRO A 110 20.45 -12.83 -0.70
CA PRO A 110 20.61 -14.09 0.06
C PRO A 110 19.76 -14.11 1.33
N ARG A 111 19.58 -12.98 1.99
CA ARG A 111 18.75 -12.87 3.18
C ARG A 111 17.28 -13.14 2.87
N GLU A 112 16.80 -12.58 1.76
CA GLU A 112 15.42 -12.81 1.31
C GLU A 112 15.19 -14.26 0.90
N VAL A 113 16.15 -14.88 0.23
CA VAL A 113 16.06 -16.31 -0.11
C VAL A 113 15.96 -17.15 1.16
N ALA A 114 16.78 -16.86 2.16
CA ALA A 114 16.76 -17.59 3.43
C ALA A 114 15.40 -17.45 4.13
N GLU A 115 14.85 -16.24 4.13
CA GLU A 115 13.54 -15.96 4.71
C GLU A 115 12.43 -16.76 4.02
N LEU A 116 12.44 -16.76 2.68
CA LEU A 116 11.46 -17.52 1.90
C LEU A 116 11.56 -19.01 2.15
N LYS A 117 12.78 -19.54 2.21
CA LYS A 117 12.99 -20.97 2.52
C LYS A 117 12.43 -21.32 3.88
N ARG A 118 12.65 -20.46 4.89
CA ARG A 118 12.15 -20.68 6.22
C ARG A 118 10.62 -20.75 6.26
N ILE A 119 9.97 -19.82 5.55
CA ILE A 119 8.51 -19.77 5.47
C ILE A 119 7.96 -21.01 4.79
N LEU A 120 8.58 -21.42 3.68
CA LEU A 120 8.15 -22.60 2.93
C LEU A 120 8.32 -23.89 3.73
N ASP A 121 9.44 -24.02 4.47
CA ASP A 121 9.66 -25.17 5.34
C ASP A 121 8.59 -25.27 6.41
N GLY A 122 8.18 -24.13 6.98
CA GLY A 122 7.11 -24.08 7.96
C GLY A 122 5.77 -24.55 7.41
N LYS A 123 5.48 -24.24 6.14
CA LYS A 123 4.24 -24.67 5.50
C LYS A 123 4.26 -26.18 5.18
N GLU A 124 5.41 -26.69 4.79
CA GLU A 124 5.55 -28.10 4.47
C GLU A 124 5.31 -28.99 5.69
N LYS A 125 5.68 -28.52 6.87
CA LYS A 125 5.51 -29.27 8.12
C LYS A 125 4.08 -29.25 8.67
N ARG A 126 3.21 -28.43 8.10
CA ARG A 126 1.80 -28.36 8.52
C ARG A 126 0.95 -29.36 7.74
N PRO A 127 0.08 -30.09 8.44
CA PRO A 127 -0.84 -30.98 7.76
C PRO A 127 -1.81 -30.23 6.86
#